data_9e881020b9820adcca2d43bfe439f919
#
_entry.id   9e881020b9820adcca2d43bfe439f919
#
_cell.length_a   1.000
_cell.length_b   1.000
_cell.length_c   1.000
_cell.angle_alpha   90.00
_cell.angle_beta   90.00
_cell.angle_gamma   90.00
#
_symmetry.space_group_name_H-M   'P 1'
#
loop_
_entity.id
_entity.type
_entity.pdbx_description
1 polymer ?
#
loop_
_entity_poly.entity_id
_entity_poly.type
_entity_poly.pdbx_seq_one_letter_code
_entity_poly.pdbx_strand_id
1 'polypeptide(L)'
;MILAFDTSTPACTAALFAADGSLFVSRDEIIGRGHAERLVPLIAEMLDGHMPSQLLVGVGPGSFTGLRIAIAAAQGLGIGWDVPVCGMSSLALLAASAPGDGPVAAALAGGHGELFVQQFQRMPLKPAGEMFNLPASAAADIIDAPLVVGTGADALVTARGHGEALPVLPSAANALNLPEKLRTLDPKPLYARAPDAQPRQAA
;
A
#
# COMPACT_ATOMS: atom_id res chain seq x y z
N MET A 1 -6.41 -20.17 4.53
CA MET A 1 -6.65 -19.00 3.67
C MET A 1 -5.80 -17.82 4.16
N ILE A 2 -5.49 -16.86 3.29
CA ILE A 2 -4.74 -15.64 3.65
C ILE A 2 -5.68 -14.45 3.41
N LEU A 3 -5.83 -13.58 4.39
CA LEU A 3 -6.55 -12.31 4.26
C LEU A 3 -5.54 -11.17 4.14
N ALA A 4 -5.64 -10.39 3.06
CA ALA A 4 -4.85 -9.19 2.83
C ALA A 4 -5.73 -7.95 2.79
N PHE A 5 -5.28 -6.80 3.32
CA PHE A 5 -6.00 -5.54 3.23
C PHE A 5 -5.08 -4.32 3.40
N ASP A 6 -5.52 -3.20 2.82
CA ASP A 6 -4.81 -1.92 2.88
C ASP A 6 -5.81 -0.76 2.95
N THR A 7 -5.47 0.25 3.75
CA THR A 7 -6.22 1.52 3.87
C THR A 7 -5.29 2.73 3.83
N SER A 8 -4.11 2.57 3.21
CA SER A 8 -3.08 3.61 3.10
C SER A 8 -3.45 4.75 2.15
N THR A 9 -4.50 4.58 1.34
CA THR A 9 -5.00 5.51 0.33
C THR A 9 -6.50 5.76 0.51
N PRO A 10 -7.17 6.56 -0.35
CA PRO A 10 -8.63 6.65 -0.35
C PRO A 10 -9.37 5.32 -0.58
N ALA A 11 -8.68 4.27 -1.05
CA ALA A 11 -9.25 2.94 -1.15
C ALA A 11 -9.27 2.22 0.21
N CYS A 12 -10.36 1.51 0.46
CA CYS A 12 -10.46 0.44 1.44
C CYS A 12 -10.45 -0.85 0.63
N THR A 13 -9.32 -1.55 0.61
CA THR A 13 -9.14 -2.74 -0.21
C THR A 13 -8.89 -3.97 0.67
N ALA A 14 -9.53 -5.09 0.31
CA ALA A 14 -9.31 -6.38 0.97
C ALA A 14 -9.41 -7.52 -0.03
N ALA A 15 -8.66 -8.60 0.20
CA ALA A 15 -8.66 -9.81 -0.60
C ALA A 15 -8.48 -11.04 0.28
N LEU A 16 -9.20 -12.10 -0.05
CA LEU A 16 -9.07 -13.41 0.57
C LEU A 16 -8.51 -14.39 -0.46
N PHE A 17 -7.47 -15.10 -0.09
CA PHE A 17 -6.82 -16.10 -0.93
C PHE A 17 -7.03 -17.49 -0.37
N ALA A 18 -7.24 -18.45 -1.25
CA ALA A 18 -7.31 -19.86 -0.91
C ALA A 18 -5.93 -20.40 -0.43
N ALA A 19 -5.91 -21.63 0.07
CA ALA A 19 -4.68 -22.24 0.59
C ALA A 19 -3.62 -22.49 -0.51
N ASP A 20 -4.03 -22.61 -1.75
CA ASP A 20 -3.15 -22.75 -2.93
C ASP A 20 -2.63 -21.41 -3.46
N GLY A 21 -3.00 -20.28 -2.82
CA GLY A 21 -2.63 -18.92 -3.20
C GLY A 21 -3.51 -18.31 -4.30
N SER A 22 -4.52 -19.01 -4.80
CA SER A 22 -5.48 -18.41 -5.75
C SER A 22 -6.37 -17.37 -5.06
N LEU A 23 -6.71 -16.31 -5.80
CA LEU A 23 -7.64 -15.28 -5.31
C LEU A 23 -9.04 -15.90 -5.17
N PHE A 24 -9.58 -15.90 -3.95
CA PHE A 24 -10.93 -16.38 -3.66
C PHE A 24 -11.98 -15.27 -3.86
N VAL A 25 -11.76 -14.11 -3.23
CA VAL A 25 -12.62 -12.93 -3.35
C VAL A 25 -11.81 -11.66 -3.07
N SER A 26 -12.15 -10.56 -3.72
CA SER A 26 -11.61 -9.23 -3.41
C SER A 26 -12.68 -8.16 -3.43
N ARG A 27 -12.43 -7.07 -2.71
CA ARG A 27 -13.23 -5.85 -2.69
C ARG A 27 -12.30 -4.65 -2.67
N ASP A 28 -12.55 -3.72 -3.58
CA ASP A 28 -11.85 -2.44 -3.68
C ASP A 28 -12.92 -1.34 -3.65
N GLU A 29 -13.03 -0.62 -2.53
CA GLU A 29 -14.00 0.45 -2.35
C GLU A 29 -13.27 1.79 -2.21
N ILE A 30 -13.59 2.77 -3.05
CA ILE A 30 -13.05 4.13 -2.94
C ILE A 30 -13.97 4.91 -2.00
N ILE A 31 -13.59 4.99 -0.73
CA ILE A 31 -14.41 5.62 0.32
C ILE A 31 -13.88 6.99 0.76
N GLY A 32 -12.63 7.31 0.47
CA GLY A 32 -11.98 8.57 0.84
C GLY A 32 -11.79 8.74 2.34
N ARG A 33 -12.85 8.66 3.12
CA ARG A 33 -12.87 8.71 4.60
C ARG A 33 -13.79 7.63 5.15
N GLY A 34 -13.67 7.30 6.45
CA GLY A 34 -14.53 6.28 7.07
C GLY A 34 -13.95 4.86 7.04
N HIS A 35 -12.64 4.74 6.85
CA HIS A 35 -11.97 3.43 6.84
C HIS A 35 -12.17 2.65 8.15
N ALA A 36 -12.25 3.35 9.30
CA ALA A 36 -12.43 2.71 10.60
C ALA A 36 -13.80 2.02 10.71
N GLU A 37 -14.82 2.64 10.14
CA GLU A 37 -16.20 2.14 10.16
C GLU A 37 -16.43 1.06 9.09
N ARG A 38 -15.67 1.11 7.97
CA ARG A 38 -15.91 0.23 6.82
C ARG A 38 -15.05 -1.04 6.81
N LEU A 39 -13.79 -0.97 7.24
CA LEU A 39 -12.83 -2.07 7.05
C LEU A 39 -13.28 -3.39 7.69
N VAL A 40 -13.67 -3.37 8.97
CA VAL A 40 -14.06 -4.61 9.67
C VAL A 40 -15.36 -5.19 9.12
N PRO A 41 -16.43 -4.43 8.86
CA PRO A 41 -17.60 -4.92 8.13
C PRO A 41 -17.27 -5.50 6.76
N LEU A 42 -16.42 -4.84 5.95
CA LEU A 42 -15.99 -5.34 4.65
C LEU A 42 -15.31 -6.71 4.76
N ILE A 43 -14.40 -6.87 5.71
CA ILE A 43 -13.73 -8.15 5.99
C ILE A 43 -14.76 -9.21 6.40
N ALA A 44 -15.69 -8.89 7.29
CA ALA A 44 -16.71 -9.84 7.75
C ALA A 44 -17.62 -10.33 6.60
N GLU A 45 -18.04 -9.41 5.72
CA GLU A 45 -18.81 -9.73 4.52
C GLU A 45 -18.06 -10.68 3.56
N MET A 46 -16.74 -10.48 3.43
CA MET A 46 -15.88 -11.29 2.54
C MET A 46 -15.58 -12.66 3.09
N LEU A 47 -15.45 -12.79 4.40
CA LEU A 47 -15.09 -14.07 5.04
C LEU A 47 -16.19 -15.12 4.92
N ASP A 48 -17.46 -14.73 4.97
CA ASP A 48 -18.63 -15.61 4.83
C ASP A 48 -18.45 -16.96 5.57
N GLY A 49 -17.99 -16.89 6.81
CA GLY A 49 -17.71 -18.04 7.66
C GLY A 49 -16.34 -18.70 7.47
N HIS A 50 -15.53 -18.28 6.50
CA HIS A 50 -14.16 -18.74 6.35
C HIS A 50 -13.23 -18.12 7.38
N MET A 51 -12.22 -18.88 7.81
CA MET A 51 -11.19 -18.41 8.75
C MET A 51 -9.82 -18.31 8.05
N PRO A 52 -9.20 -17.15 8.03
CA PRO A 52 -7.83 -17.00 7.55
C PRO A 52 -6.85 -17.64 8.53
N SER A 53 -5.75 -18.18 8.01
CA SER A 53 -4.62 -18.70 8.79
C SER A 53 -3.45 -17.69 8.85
N GLN A 54 -3.56 -16.57 8.16
CA GLN A 54 -2.57 -15.49 8.12
C GLN A 54 -3.22 -14.18 7.68
N LEU A 55 -2.73 -13.06 8.23
CA LEU A 55 -3.12 -11.71 7.83
C LEU A 55 -1.93 -10.98 7.19
N LEU A 56 -2.19 -10.30 6.07
CA LEU A 56 -1.28 -9.36 5.41
C LEU A 56 -1.90 -7.97 5.48
N VAL A 57 -1.19 -7.01 6.06
CA VAL A 57 -1.69 -5.64 6.21
C VAL A 57 -0.77 -4.63 5.55
N GLY A 58 -1.32 -3.68 4.82
CA GLY A 58 -0.59 -2.55 4.28
C GLY A 58 0.05 -1.73 5.41
N VAL A 59 1.38 -1.60 5.38
CA VAL A 59 2.14 -0.82 6.37
C VAL A 59 2.65 0.51 5.82
N GLY A 60 2.30 0.84 4.59
CA GLY A 60 2.63 2.11 3.96
C GLY A 60 3.76 2.04 2.92
N PRO A 61 4.22 3.20 2.50
CA PRO A 61 3.81 4.54 2.96
C PRO A 61 2.39 4.92 2.52
N GLY A 62 1.82 5.98 3.12
CA GLY A 62 0.50 6.48 2.78
C GLY A 62 -0.15 7.29 3.90
N SER A 63 -1.48 7.35 3.91
CA SER A 63 -2.27 8.05 4.91
C SER A 63 -1.93 7.60 6.33
N PHE A 64 -1.48 8.53 7.16
CA PHE A 64 -1.14 8.28 8.56
C PHE A 64 -2.29 7.66 9.37
N THR A 65 -3.51 8.15 9.17
CA THR A 65 -4.71 7.62 9.84
C THR A 65 -5.07 6.26 9.26
N GLY A 66 -5.08 6.12 7.94
CA GLY A 66 -5.41 4.87 7.26
C GLY A 66 -4.50 3.73 7.70
N LEU A 67 -3.18 3.92 7.70
CA LEU A 67 -2.21 2.90 8.13
C LEU A 67 -2.48 2.41 9.56
N ARG A 68 -2.79 3.32 10.49
CA ARG A 68 -3.09 2.94 11.87
C ARG A 68 -4.39 2.16 12.01
N ILE A 69 -5.41 2.51 11.22
CA ILE A 69 -6.68 1.77 11.18
C ILE A 69 -6.44 0.33 10.72
N ALA A 70 -5.76 0.14 9.58
CA ALA A 70 -5.47 -1.20 9.07
C ALA A 70 -4.64 -2.02 10.05
N ILE A 71 -3.54 -1.47 10.56
CA ILE A 71 -2.63 -2.18 11.46
C ILE A 71 -3.32 -2.54 12.79
N ALA A 72 -4.09 -1.62 13.37
CA ALA A 72 -4.85 -1.90 14.60
C ALA A 72 -5.90 -2.99 14.38
N ALA A 73 -6.62 -2.95 13.26
CA ALA A 73 -7.56 -4.00 12.89
C ALA A 73 -6.85 -5.35 12.70
N ALA A 74 -5.71 -5.37 11.98
CA ALA A 74 -4.92 -6.58 11.77
C ALA A 74 -4.43 -7.19 13.08
N GLN A 75 -3.91 -6.38 13.99
CA GLN A 75 -3.44 -6.84 15.29
C GLN A 75 -4.60 -7.38 16.14
N GLY A 76 -5.75 -6.67 16.18
CA GLY A 76 -6.93 -7.12 16.90
C GLY A 76 -7.48 -8.45 16.37
N LEU A 77 -7.61 -8.56 15.05
CA LEU A 77 -8.05 -9.80 14.38
C LEU A 77 -7.04 -10.94 14.57
N GLY A 78 -5.73 -10.64 14.46
CA GLY A 78 -4.67 -11.62 14.67
C GLY A 78 -4.68 -12.22 16.07
N ILE A 79 -4.92 -11.38 17.10
CA ILE A 79 -5.09 -11.84 18.48
C ILE A 79 -6.39 -12.65 18.62
N GLY A 80 -7.51 -12.15 18.10
CA GLY A 80 -8.82 -12.80 18.23
C GLY A 80 -8.92 -14.16 17.53
N TRP A 81 -8.16 -14.34 16.45
CA TRP A 81 -8.16 -15.58 15.66
C TRP A 81 -6.93 -16.48 15.91
N ASP A 82 -5.98 -16.02 16.72
CA ASP A 82 -4.70 -16.70 16.98
C ASP A 82 -3.93 -17.00 15.69
N VAL A 83 -3.78 -15.98 14.81
CA VAL A 83 -3.10 -16.10 13.53
C VAL A 83 -1.99 -15.03 13.36
N PRO A 84 -0.90 -15.35 12.64
CA PRO A 84 0.19 -14.42 12.40
C PRO A 84 -0.26 -13.23 11.54
N VAL A 85 0.31 -12.05 11.84
CA VAL A 85 0.13 -10.80 11.10
C VAL A 85 1.47 -10.38 10.50
N CYS A 86 1.50 -10.15 9.20
CA CYS A 86 2.65 -9.61 8.49
C CYS A 86 2.29 -8.31 7.79
N GLY A 87 3.27 -7.40 7.68
CA GLY A 87 3.15 -6.18 6.91
C GLY A 87 3.43 -6.39 5.43
N MET A 88 2.81 -5.59 4.57
CA MET A 88 3.12 -5.51 3.13
C MET A 88 3.32 -4.05 2.69
N SER A 89 4.24 -3.85 1.73
CA SER A 89 4.53 -2.52 1.18
C SER A 89 3.37 -2.03 0.31
N SER A 90 2.77 -0.87 0.65
CA SER A 90 1.69 -0.27 -0.14
C SER A 90 2.19 0.23 -1.51
N LEU A 91 3.45 0.69 -1.63
CA LEU A 91 4.03 1.04 -2.93
C LEU A 91 4.28 -0.19 -3.82
N ALA A 92 4.71 -1.31 -3.23
CA ALA A 92 4.85 -2.56 -3.98
C ALA A 92 3.49 -3.09 -4.44
N LEU A 93 2.47 -3.00 -3.58
CA LEU A 93 1.10 -3.38 -3.93
C LEU A 93 0.56 -2.54 -5.09
N LEU A 94 0.85 -1.24 -5.08
CA LEU A 94 0.52 -0.33 -6.17
C LEU A 94 1.29 -0.67 -7.46
N ALA A 95 2.60 -0.92 -7.37
CA ALA A 95 3.42 -1.33 -8.53
C ALA A 95 2.95 -2.66 -9.14
N ALA A 96 2.46 -3.58 -8.31
CA ALA A 96 1.88 -4.85 -8.77
C ALA A 96 0.58 -4.67 -9.56
N SER A 97 -0.11 -3.52 -9.41
CA SER A 97 -1.34 -3.18 -10.14
C SER A 97 -1.06 -2.57 -11.54
N ALA A 98 0.20 -2.26 -11.86
CA ALA A 98 0.55 -1.65 -13.14
C ALA A 98 0.36 -2.64 -14.32
N PRO A 99 -0.06 -2.22 -15.52
CA PRO A 99 -0.10 -3.07 -16.71
C PRO A 99 1.31 -3.32 -17.29
N GLY A 100 1.45 -4.37 -18.09
CA GLY A 100 2.69 -4.72 -18.81
C GLY A 100 3.81 -5.21 -17.89
N ASP A 101 5.01 -5.43 -18.44
CA ASP A 101 6.16 -6.07 -17.78
C ASP A 101 7.36 -5.14 -17.59
N GLY A 102 7.28 -3.92 -18.12
CA GLY A 102 8.34 -2.91 -18.06
C GLY A 102 8.54 -2.32 -16.66
N PRO A 103 9.63 -1.54 -16.50
CA PRO A 103 9.87 -0.80 -15.26
C PRO A 103 8.71 0.14 -14.93
N VAL A 104 8.40 0.26 -13.64
CA VAL A 104 7.33 1.11 -13.14
C VAL A 104 7.78 1.88 -11.91
N ALA A 105 7.32 3.11 -11.76
CA ALA A 105 7.42 3.86 -10.52
C ALA A 105 6.04 3.88 -9.83
N ALA A 106 6.01 3.52 -8.56
CA ALA A 106 4.86 3.74 -7.71
C ALA A 106 5.01 5.12 -7.04
N ALA A 107 3.99 5.96 -7.15
CA ALA A 107 3.96 7.30 -6.57
C ALA A 107 2.65 7.55 -5.85
N LEU A 108 2.70 7.78 -4.54
CA LEU A 108 1.55 8.19 -3.74
C LEU A 108 1.70 9.64 -3.30
N ALA A 109 0.63 10.41 -3.43
CA ALA A 109 0.59 11.77 -2.91
C ALA A 109 0.72 11.74 -1.38
N GLY A 110 1.73 12.43 -0.88
CA GLY A 110 1.95 12.69 0.53
C GLY A 110 1.35 14.02 0.97
N GLY A 111 1.54 14.38 2.23
CA GLY A 111 1.23 15.72 2.71
C GLY A 111 2.19 16.78 2.14
N HIS A 112 1.76 18.05 2.13
CA HIS A 112 2.59 19.20 1.77
C HIS A 112 3.18 19.21 0.34
N GLY A 113 2.53 18.53 -0.61
CA GLY A 113 2.98 18.47 -2.01
C GLY A 113 4.13 17.50 -2.25
N GLU A 114 4.48 16.67 -1.28
CA GLU A 114 5.48 15.62 -1.40
C GLU A 114 4.85 14.34 -1.98
N LEU A 115 5.71 13.50 -2.55
CA LEU A 115 5.37 12.19 -3.08
C LEU A 115 6.18 11.12 -2.35
N PHE A 116 5.52 10.04 -1.97
CA PHE A 116 6.20 8.79 -1.66
C PHE A 116 6.43 8.05 -2.96
N VAL A 117 7.68 7.83 -3.34
CA VAL A 117 8.04 7.24 -4.63
C VAL A 117 9.03 6.09 -4.46
N GLN A 118 8.86 5.06 -5.30
CA GLN A 118 9.82 3.97 -5.43
C GLN A 118 9.72 3.36 -6.83
N GLN A 119 10.86 3.02 -7.43
CA GLN A 119 10.92 2.30 -8.69
C GLN A 119 10.95 0.80 -8.48
N PHE A 120 10.37 0.07 -9.43
CA PHE A 120 10.30 -1.38 -9.44
C PHE A 120 10.61 -1.94 -10.83
N GLN A 121 11.32 -3.06 -10.86
CA GLN A 121 11.28 -4.00 -11.99
C GLN A 121 10.10 -4.94 -11.79
N ARG A 122 9.50 -5.42 -12.90
CA ARG A 122 8.22 -6.15 -12.78
C ARG A 122 8.31 -7.66 -12.97
N MET A 123 9.22 -8.17 -13.73
CA MET A 123 9.34 -9.60 -13.98
C MET A 123 10.69 -10.17 -13.53
N PRO A 124 10.80 -10.67 -12.29
CA PRO A 124 9.84 -10.62 -11.18
C PRO A 124 9.74 -9.23 -10.55
N LEU A 125 8.63 -8.96 -9.85
CA LEU A 125 8.46 -7.70 -9.13
C LEU A 125 9.56 -7.56 -8.06
N LYS A 126 10.35 -6.51 -8.13
CA LYS A 126 11.39 -6.20 -7.14
C LYS A 126 11.69 -4.71 -7.11
N PRO A 127 12.04 -4.13 -5.97
CA PRO A 127 12.52 -2.77 -5.90
C PRO A 127 13.75 -2.58 -6.82
N ALA A 128 13.75 -1.50 -7.60
CA ALA A 128 14.87 -1.06 -8.44
C ALA A 128 15.64 0.10 -7.79
N GLY A 129 15.27 0.50 -6.58
CA GLY A 129 15.89 1.55 -5.78
C GLY A 129 15.23 1.66 -4.41
N GLU A 130 15.70 2.64 -3.64
CA GLU A 130 15.13 2.98 -2.35
C GLU A 130 13.79 3.71 -2.49
N MET A 131 13.04 3.73 -1.42
CA MET A 131 11.84 4.55 -1.29
C MET A 131 12.24 5.96 -0.84
N PHE A 132 11.65 6.97 -1.47
CA PHE A 132 11.85 8.37 -1.13
C PHE A 132 10.54 9.06 -0.75
N ASN A 133 10.66 10.11 0.05
CA ASN A 133 9.61 11.10 0.27
C ASN A 133 10.15 12.46 -0.16
N LEU A 134 9.70 12.96 -1.31
CA LEU A 134 10.28 14.12 -2.00
C LEU A 134 9.21 14.99 -2.66
N PRO A 135 9.44 16.30 -2.81
CA PRO A 135 8.66 17.14 -3.73
C PRO A 135 8.68 16.54 -5.16
N ALA A 136 7.61 16.73 -5.92
CA ALA A 136 7.49 16.20 -7.27
C ALA A 136 8.67 16.56 -8.20
N SER A 137 9.21 17.80 -8.08
CA SER A 137 10.38 18.24 -8.84
C SER A 137 11.63 17.44 -8.52
N ALA A 138 11.92 17.19 -7.25
CA ALA A 138 13.08 16.40 -6.85
C ALA A 138 12.91 14.91 -7.18
N ALA A 139 11.68 14.38 -7.09
CA ALA A 139 11.37 13.03 -7.54
C ALA A 139 11.57 12.88 -9.06
N ALA A 140 11.27 13.91 -9.85
CA ALA A 140 11.46 13.92 -11.30
C ALA A 140 12.92 13.78 -11.72
N ASP A 141 13.87 14.21 -10.89
CA ASP A 141 15.31 14.12 -11.18
C ASP A 141 15.87 12.70 -10.97
N ILE A 142 15.20 11.86 -10.20
CA ILE A 142 15.71 10.54 -9.79
C ILE A 142 14.85 9.36 -10.24
N ILE A 143 13.60 9.60 -10.63
CA ILE A 143 12.68 8.57 -11.10
C ILE A 143 12.63 8.60 -12.63
N ASP A 144 13.11 7.55 -13.27
CA ASP A 144 13.22 7.44 -14.72
C ASP A 144 12.27 6.40 -15.35
N ALA A 145 11.60 5.55 -14.54
CA ALA A 145 10.66 4.55 -15.06
C ALA A 145 9.58 5.21 -15.94
N PRO A 146 9.34 4.70 -17.15
CA PRO A 146 8.46 5.35 -18.15
C PRO A 146 7.00 5.40 -17.71
N LEU A 147 6.53 4.40 -16.97
CA LEU A 147 5.20 4.34 -16.40
C LEU A 147 5.25 4.70 -14.92
N VAL A 148 4.38 5.62 -14.52
CA VAL A 148 4.18 6.00 -13.10
C VAL A 148 2.74 5.65 -12.71
N VAL A 149 2.59 4.89 -11.63
CA VAL A 149 1.27 4.47 -11.10
C VAL A 149 1.01 5.08 -9.74
N GLY A 150 -0.25 5.44 -9.47
CA GLY A 150 -0.73 5.91 -8.17
C GLY A 150 -1.21 7.34 -8.15
N THR A 151 -1.65 7.79 -6.97
CA THR A 151 -2.26 9.11 -6.78
C THR A 151 -1.29 10.28 -7.00
N GLY A 152 0.02 10.03 -7.00
CA GLY A 152 1.07 11.00 -7.28
C GLY A 152 1.58 10.94 -8.73
N ALA A 153 1.02 10.05 -9.58
CA ALA A 153 1.53 9.80 -10.92
C ALA A 153 1.50 11.06 -11.81
N ASP A 154 0.36 11.74 -11.86
CA ASP A 154 0.20 12.96 -12.67
C ASP A 154 1.17 14.06 -12.25
N ALA A 155 1.36 14.25 -10.94
CA ALA A 155 2.26 15.25 -10.40
C ALA A 155 3.72 14.97 -10.80
N LEU A 156 4.15 13.70 -10.70
CA LEU A 156 5.51 13.30 -11.06
C LEU A 156 5.75 13.43 -12.57
N VAL A 157 4.85 12.92 -13.41
CA VAL A 157 4.96 12.99 -14.87
C VAL A 157 4.92 14.43 -15.36
N THR A 158 4.07 15.28 -14.78
CA THR A 158 4.03 16.71 -15.08
C THR A 158 5.34 17.41 -14.73
N ALA A 159 5.88 17.14 -13.54
CA ALA A 159 7.16 17.73 -13.11
C ALA A 159 8.34 17.28 -13.99
N ARG A 160 8.31 16.04 -14.45
CA ARG A 160 9.35 15.45 -15.32
C ARG A 160 9.21 15.85 -16.79
N GLY A 161 7.99 16.16 -17.25
CA GLY A 161 7.69 16.55 -18.62
C GLY A 161 7.62 15.38 -19.62
N HIS A 162 7.73 14.13 -19.18
CA HIS A 162 7.62 12.93 -20.04
C HIS A 162 7.18 11.70 -19.24
N GLY A 163 6.77 10.63 -19.94
CA GLY A 163 6.30 9.36 -19.36
C GLY A 163 4.78 9.27 -19.35
N GLU A 164 4.28 8.17 -18.87
CA GLU A 164 2.85 7.86 -18.76
C GLU A 164 2.43 7.85 -17.28
N ALA A 165 1.35 8.55 -16.98
CA ALA A 165 0.74 8.57 -15.65
C ALA A 165 -0.52 7.69 -15.64
N LEU A 166 -0.61 6.77 -14.68
CA LEU A 166 -1.78 5.94 -14.45
C LEU A 166 -2.24 6.11 -12.99
N PRO A 167 -3.23 6.97 -12.72
CA PRO A 167 -3.70 7.29 -11.37
C PRO A 167 -4.59 6.17 -10.80
N VAL A 168 -4.01 5.01 -10.56
CA VAL A 168 -4.67 3.86 -9.92
C VAL A 168 -4.44 3.84 -8.42
N LEU A 169 -5.24 3.04 -7.71
CA LEU A 169 -5.10 2.78 -6.27
C LEU A 169 -4.56 1.36 -6.05
N PRO A 170 -3.89 1.10 -4.92
CA PRO A 170 -3.47 -0.25 -4.58
C PRO A 170 -4.69 -1.16 -4.39
N SER A 171 -4.57 -2.41 -4.86
CA SER A 171 -5.57 -3.45 -4.64
C SER A 171 -4.96 -4.62 -3.86
N ALA A 172 -5.61 -5.03 -2.78
CA ALA A 172 -5.20 -6.17 -1.98
C ALA A 172 -5.20 -7.49 -2.78
N ALA A 173 -5.93 -7.56 -3.90
CA ALA A 173 -5.89 -8.70 -4.81
C ALA A 173 -4.50 -9.01 -5.36
N ASN A 174 -3.58 -8.04 -5.33
CA ASN A 174 -2.19 -8.21 -5.76
C ASN A 174 -1.23 -8.62 -4.62
N ALA A 175 -1.70 -8.84 -3.41
CA ALA A 175 -0.84 -9.08 -2.24
C ALA A 175 0.11 -10.27 -2.41
N LEU A 176 -0.35 -11.35 -3.01
CA LEU A 176 0.49 -12.54 -3.23
C LEU A 176 1.43 -12.42 -4.45
N ASN A 177 1.26 -11.40 -5.30
CA ASN A 177 2.20 -11.06 -6.37
C ASN A 177 3.45 -10.35 -5.85
N LEU A 178 3.43 -9.86 -4.60
CA LEU A 178 4.58 -9.24 -3.98
C LEU A 178 5.65 -10.29 -3.64
N PRO A 179 6.95 -9.96 -3.83
CA PRO A 179 8.04 -10.77 -3.27
C PRO A 179 7.86 -10.97 -1.77
N GLU A 180 8.25 -12.12 -1.27
CA GLU A 180 8.07 -12.48 0.14
C GLU A 180 8.59 -11.39 1.08
N LYS A 181 9.79 -10.88 0.87
CA LYS A 181 10.40 -9.82 1.69
C LYS A 181 9.63 -8.48 1.69
N LEU A 182 8.69 -8.26 0.76
CA LEU A 182 7.82 -7.06 0.72
C LEU A 182 6.43 -7.33 1.28
N ARG A 183 6.12 -8.57 1.69
CA ARG A 183 4.87 -8.97 2.34
C ARG A 183 5.07 -9.73 3.66
N THR A 184 6.30 -9.75 4.18
CA THR A 184 6.65 -10.29 5.49
C THR A 184 7.33 -9.22 6.36
N LEU A 185 6.92 -7.97 6.19
CA LEU A 185 7.40 -6.84 6.98
C LEU A 185 6.81 -6.90 8.39
N ASP A 186 7.44 -6.22 9.34
CA ASP A 186 6.82 -5.96 10.65
C ASP A 186 5.48 -5.25 10.44
N PRO A 187 4.39 -5.64 11.15
CA PRO A 187 3.09 -4.97 11.08
C PRO A 187 3.11 -3.65 11.89
N LYS A 188 3.98 -2.73 11.46
CA LYS A 188 4.19 -1.40 12.03
C LYS A 188 4.19 -0.36 10.91
N PRO A 189 3.68 0.86 11.14
CA PRO A 189 3.67 1.87 10.10
C PRO A 189 5.08 2.19 9.60
N LEU A 190 5.28 2.16 8.28
CA LEU A 190 6.48 2.70 7.63
C LEU A 190 6.31 4.22 7.51
N TYR A 191 6.85 4.94 8.48
CA TYR A 191 6.89 6.40 8.44
C TYR A 191 8.09 6.83 7.60
N ALA A 192 7.85 7.19 6.34
CA ALA A 192 8.87 7.76 5.46
C ALA A 192 9.15 9.25 5.75
N ARG A 193 8.48 9.81 6.74
CA ARG A 193 8.62 11.19 7.20
C ARG A 193 8.68 11.23 8.73
N ALA A 194 9.54 12.10 9.27
CA ALA A 194 9.53 12.40 10.71
C ALA A 194 8.17 13.02 11.12
N PRO A 195 7.67 12.78 12.35
CA PRO A 195 6.46 13.41 12.85
C PRO A 195 6.55 14.93 12.80
N ASP A 196 5.49 15.61 12.34
CA ASP A 196 5.41 17.08 12.34
C ASP A 196 5.36 17.66 13.77
N ALA A 197 5.02 16.84 14.76
CA ALA A 197 4.95 17.23 16.15
C ALA A 197 6.36 17.34 16.75
N GLN A 198 6.79 18.57 17.06
CA GLN A 198 7.98 18.79 17.89
C GLN A 198 7.61 18.67 19.38
N PRO A 199 8.46 18.05 20.23
CA PRO A 199 8.26 18.09 21.67
C PRO A 199 8.19 19.55 22.14
N ARG A 200 7.18 19.88 22.97
CA ARG A 200 7.17 21.17 23.63
C ARG A 200 8.48 21.29 24.43
N GLN A 201 9.28 22.31 24.13
CA GLN A 201 10.39 22.66 25.00
C GLN A 201 9.81 22.97 26.38
N ALA A 202 10.26 22.26 27.40
CA ALA A 202 9.90 22.58 28.77
C ALA A 202 10.41 23.99 29.09
N ALA A 203 9.51 24.87 29.54
CA ALA A 203 9.84 26.22 29.99
C ALA A 203 10.57 26.18 31.32
#